data_d558fb041d7115df3ba020d5c69e5f3b
#
_entry.id   d558fb041d7115df3ba020d5c69e5f3b
#
_cell.length_a   1.000
_cell.length_b   1.000
_cell.length_c   1.000
_cell.angle_alpha   90.00
_cell.angle_beta   90.00
_cell.angle_gamma   90.00
#
_symmetry.space_group_name_H-M   'P 1'
#
loop_
_entity.id
_entity.type
_entity.pdbx_description
1 polymer ?
#
loop_
_entity_poly.entity_id
_entity_poly.type
_entity_poly.pdbx_seq_one_letter_code
_entity_poly.pdbx_strand_id
1 'polypeptide(L)'
;MLKKYQTLLLPLLAAISGLVLGAIIMFIFGYDPIWGYEELFYSAFGNIKSIGEIFRAMAPLIFTALGFAVASRAGFFNVGLSGQAYVGWVFAGWFALLNPDLPRPVLILGTVVIAMVAGGIAGAIPGILRAYLGTSEVIVTIMMNYIILYSCNYIIRDVFSENLMKNTDSTINVSANASYQTEWLRALTNNSRMNIGIFFAIIAVIVVWFLLTKTTLGFEIRSVGINPTASNYAGMSAKQTIILSMVISGALAGLGGAIQGLGTFQNVYIQSGNLDIGFNGMSVALLASNSPLGIPFAAFLFGTLSVGAPGMVRAQIPPELINVVTASIIFFIGVKYIFELFLNSKKVAKGAK
;
A
#
# COMPACT_ATOMS: atom_id res chain seq x y z
N MET A 1 -28.90 4.63 12.42
CA MET A 1 -28.12 5.83 12.10
C MET A 1 -26.77 5.92 12.83
N LEU A 2 -26.68 5.69 14.14
CA LEU A 2 -25.43 5.81 14.94
C LEU A 2 -24.25 4.94 14.47
N LYS A 3 -24.47 3.70 13.98
CA LYS A 3 -23.38 2.84 13.45
C LYS A 3 -22.71 3.41 12.19
N LYS A 4 -23.43 4.13 11.34
CA LYS A 4 -22.90 4.76 10.12
C LYS A 4 -21.98 5.93 10.43
N TYR A 5 -22.29 6.71 11.48
CA TYR A 5 -21.44 7.81 11.94
C TYR A 5 -20.17 7.30 12.67
N GLN A 6 -20.24 6.17 13.37
CA GLN A 6 -19.08 5.57 14.04
C GLN A 6 -18.00 5.15 13.06
N THR A 7 -18.37 4.67 11.87
CA THR A 7 -17.41 4.23 10.84
C THR A 7 -16.58 5.38 10.26
N LEU A 8 -17.11 6.60 10.29
CA LEU A 8 -16.43 7.82 9.83
C LEU A 8 -15.71 8.57 10.97
N LEU A 9 -16.32 8.59 12.16
CA LEU A 9 -15.78 9.30 13.32
C LEU A 9 -14.52 8.63 13.90
N LEU A 10 -14.45 7.30 13.93
CA LEU A 10 -13.31 6.59 14.52
C LEU A 10 -11.99 6.85 13.78
N PRO A 11 -11.93 6.76 12.44
CA PRO A 11 -10.71 7.12 11.71
C PRO A 11 -10.29 8.58 11.91
N LEU A 12 -11.27 9.48 11.99
CA LEU A 12 -11.01 10.90 12.19
C LEU A 12 -10.46 11.19 13.59
N LEU A 13 -11.04 10.56 14.63
CA LEU A 13 -10.53 10.65 16.01
C LEU A 13 -9.11 10.06 16.13
N ALA A 14 -8.86 8.94 15.46
CA ALA A 14 -7.53 8.33 15.45
C ALA A 14 -6.50 9.26 14.81
N ALA A 15 -6.81 9.86 13.65
CA ALA A 15 -5.92 10.82 12.98
C ALA A 15 -5.67 12.07 13.85
N ILE A 16 -6.72 12.63 14.46
CA ILE A 16 -6.59 13.78 15.38
C ILE A 16 -5.72 13.40 16.59
N SER A 17 -5.93 12.22 17.18
CA SER A 17 -5.12 11.79 18.34
C SER A 17 -3.64 11.63 17.97
N GLY A 18 -3.36 11.14 16.76
CA GLY A 18 -1.99 11.08 16.23
C GLY A 18 -1.37 12.46 16.04
N LEU A 19 -2.12 13.42 15.48
CA LEU A 19 -1.67 14.81 15.35
C LEU A 19 -1.43 15.46 16.73
N VAL A 20 -2.31 15.22 17.71
CA VAL A 20 -2.13 15.73 19.08
C VAL A 20 -0.88 15.15 19.72
N LEU A 21 -0.64 13.83 19.60
CA LEU A 21 0.59 13.24 20.12
C LEU A 21 1.83 13.79 19.40
N GLY A 22 1.77 13.94 18.08
CA GLY A 22 2.84 14.57 17.32
C GLY A 22 3.13 16.00 17.78
N ALA A 23 2.09 16.78 18.07
CA ALA A 23 2.22 18.12 18.63
C ALA A 23 2.90 18.11 20.03
N ILE A 24 2.48 17.18 20.89
CA ILE A 24 3.08 17.02 22.23
C ILE A 24 4.57 16.66 22.10
N ILE A 25 4.92 15.74 21.19
CA ILE A 25 6.31 15.36 20.96
C ILE A 25 7.13 16.56 20.48
N MET A 26 6.65 17.30 19.47
CA MET A 26 7.34 18.51 19.01
C MET A 26 7.55 19.51 20.12
N PHE A 27 6.51 19.76 20.92
CA PHE A 27 6.59 20.69 22.06
C PHE A 27 7.61 20.26 23.13
N ILE A 28 7.66 18.97 23.49
CA ILE A 28 8.63 18.43 24.45
C ILE A 28 10.07 18.64 23.96
N PHE A 29 10.31 18.53 22.65
CA PHE A 29 11.64 18.77 22.06
C PHE A 29 11.94 20.24 21.76
N GLY A 30 11.04 21.17 22.15
CA GLY A 30 11.25 22.62 22.02
C GLY A 30 10.91 23.18 20.64
N TYR A 31 10.17 22.48 19.82
CA TYR A 31 9.71 22.94 18.51
C TYR A 31 8.27 23.44 18.59
N ASP A 32 7.92 24.40 17.73
CA ASP A 32 6.55 24.91 17.61
C ASP A 32 5.69 23.95 16.77
N PRO A 33 4.71 23.25 17.38
CA PRO A 33 3.85 22.34 16.67
C PRO A 33 2.93 23.00 15.63
N ILE A 34 2.50 24.26 15.91
CA ILE A 34 1.59 24.99 15.03
C ILE A 34 2.32 25.33 13.74
N TRP A 35 3.50 25.89 13.85
CA TRP A 35 4.34 26.20 12.68
C TRP A 35 4.76 24.92 11.94
N GLY A 36 5.09 23.86 12.66
CA GLY A 36 5.39 22.55 12.04
C GLY A 36 4.24 22.02 11.18
N TYR A 37 3.00 22.04 11.69
CA TYR A 37 1.85 21.58 10.92
C TYR A 37 1.44 22.56 9.81
N GLU A 38 1.60 23.86 10.00
CA GLU A 38 1.38 24.85 8.94
C GLU A 38 2.29 24.56 7.75
N GLU A 39 3.59 24.33 7.98
CA GLU A 39 4.56 23.97 6.94
C GLU A 39 4.27 22.61 6.30
N LEU A 40 3.77 21.62 7.07
CA LEU A 40 3.31 20.35 6.52
C LEU A 40 2.17 20.56 5.53
N PHE A 41 1.12 21.28 5.94
CA PHE A 41 -0.04 21.52 5.06
C PHE A 41 0.31 22.44 3.89
N TYR A 42 1.15 23.45 4.09
CA TYR A 42 1.64 24.29 3.01
C TYR A 42 2.46 23.51 1.99
N SER A 43 3.34 22.61 2.45
CA SER A 43 4.11 21.72 1.56
C SER A 43 3.20 20.77 0.78
N ALA A 44 2.13 20.26 1.40
CA ALA A 44 1.20 19.33 0.78
C ALA A 44 0.26 20.02 -0.24
N PHE A 45 -0.26 21.20 0.06
CA PHE A 45 -1.35 21.84 -0.69
C PHE A 45 -0.98 23.20 -1.30
N GLY A 46 0.17 23.76 -0.98
CA GLY A 46 0.57 25.11 -1.38
C GLY A 46 0.78 25.30 -2.89
N ASN A 47 0.91 24.20 -3.65
CA ASN A 47 1.04 24.30 -5.11
C ASN A 47 0.48 23.05 -5.81
N ILE A 48 0.16 23.19 -7.11
CA ILE A 48 -0.40 22.12 -7.95
C ILE A 48 0.57 20.94 -8.07
N LYS A 49 1.86 21.19 -8.07
CA LYS A 49 2.88 20.14 -8.13
C LYS A 49 2.80 19.21 -6.92
N SER A 50 2.67 19.76 -5.71
CA SER A 50 2.50 18.98 -4.48
C SER A 50 1.23 18.12 -4.50
N ILE A 51 0.13 18.67 -5.01
CA ILE A 51 -1.11 17.91 -5.20
C ILE A 51 -0.90 16.74 -6.16
N GLY A 52 -0.18 16.95 -7.26
CA GLY A 52 0.22 15.86 -8.16
C GLY A 52 1.09 14.80 -7.48
N GLU A 53 2.02 15.21 -6.60
CA GLU A 53 2.84 14.29 -5.83
C GLU A 53 2.02 13.49 -4.80
N ILE A 54 0.95 14.07 -4.22
CA ILE A 54 0.01 13.33 -3.36
C ILE A 54 -0.66 12.21 -4.16
N PHE A 55 -1.22 12.50 -5.33
CA PHE A 55 -1.83 11.47 -6.18
C PHE A 55 -0.83 10.42 -6.63
N ARG A 56 0.42 10.81 -6.89
CA ARG A 56 1.51 9.87 -7.17
C ARG A 56 1.76 8.91 -6.01
N ALA A 57 1.82 9.42 -4.78
CA ALA A 57 2.06 8.61 -3.59
C ALA A 57 0.86 7.71 -3.26
N MET A 58 -0.37 8.15 -3.54
CA MET A 58 -1.59 7.38 -3.29
C MET A 58 -1.66 6.10 -4.12
N ALA A 59 -1.26 6.13 -5.39
CA ALA A 59 -1.49 5.02 -6.31
C ALA A 59 -0.92 3.69 -5.80
N PRO A 60 0.38 3.54 -5.47
CA PRO A 60 0.92 2.29 -4.93
C PRO A 60 0.31 1.91 -3.58
N LEU A 61 -0.03 2.90 -2.73
CA LEU A 61 -0.67 2.64 -1.44
C LEU A 61 -2.08 2.06 -1.60
N ILE A 62 -2.86 2.53 -2.58
CA ILE A 62 -4.19 1.96 -2.87
C ILE A 62 -4.06 0.49 -3.27
N PHE A 63 -3.10 0.14 -4.11
CA PHE A 63 -2.92 -1.25 -4.54
C PHE A 63 -2.50 -2.17 -3.41
N THR A 64 -1.52 -1.80 -2.60
CA THR A 64 -1.10 -2.60 -1.45
C THR A 64 -2.20 -2.68 -0.38
N ALA A 65 -2.95 -1.60 -0.16
CA ALA A 65 -4.10 -1.59 0.74
C ALA A 65 -5.26 -2.48 0.26
N LEU A 66 -5.57 -2.47 -1.05
CA LEU A 66 -6.56 -3.39 -1.63
C LEU A 66 -6.10 -4.85 -1.49
N GLY A 67 -4.80 -5.12 -1.73
CA GLY A 67 -4.22 -6.43 -1.51
C GLY A 67 -4.39 -6.90 -0.07
N PHE A 68 -4.06 -6.06 0.91
CA PHE A 68 -4.28 -6.36 2.31
C PHE A 68 -5.77 -6.58 2.63
N ALA A 69 -6.64 -5.72 2.11
CA ALA A 69 -8.08 -5.81 2.37
C ALA A 69 -8.68 -7.13 1.86
N VAL A 70 -8.25 -7.64 0.70
CA VAL A 70 -8.70 -8.94 0.18
C VAL A 70 -8.25 -10.08 1.09
N ALA A 71 -6.97 -10.13 1.46
CA ALA A 71 -6.45 -11.14 2.38
C ALA A 71 -7.14 -11.08 3.75
N SER A 72 -7.31 -9.89 4.31
CA SER A 72 -7.96 -9.66 5.60
C SER A 72 -9.43 -10.09 5.60
N ARG A 73 -10.15 -9.93 4.48
CA ARG A 73 -11.53 -10.43 4.34
C ARG A 73 -11.61 -11.94 4.28
N ALA A 74 -10.54 -12.63 3.89
CA ALA A 74 -10.42 -14.08 3.98
C ALA A 74 -9.95 -14.59 5.35
N GLY A 75 -9.74 -13.68 6.32
CA GLY A 75 -9.27 -13.99 7.65
C GLY A 75 -7.75 -14.10 7.80
N PHE A 76 -6.98 -13.57 6.83
CA PHE A 76 -5.52 -13.64 6.80
C PHE A 76 -4.85 -12.29 6.91
N PHE A 77 -3.74 -12.25 7.63
CA PHE A 77 -2.94 -11.05 7.83
C PHE A 77 -1.69 -11.12 6.93
N ASN A 78 -1.80 -10.62 5.69
CA ASN A 78 -0.69 -10.62 4.73
C ASN A 78 0.30 -9.49 5.04
N VAL A 79 1.37 -9.79 5.77
CA VAL A 79 2.48 -8.86 6.03
C VAL A 79 3.48 -8.84 4.85
N GLY A 80 3.35 -9.76 3.89
CA GLY A 80 4.26 -9.95 2.76
C GLY A 80 4.14 -8.95 1.61
N LEU A 81 3.28 -7.93 1.74
CA LEU A 81 3.01 -6.96 0.68
C LEU A 81 4.24 -6.20 0.20
N SER A 82 5.20 -5.93 1.09
CA SER A 82 6.45 -5.24 0.75
C SER A 82 7.30 -6.05 -0.24
N GLY A 83 7.51 -7.33 0.05
CA GLY A 83 8.23 -8.23 -0.85
C GLY A 83 7.45 -8.50 -2.14
N GLN A 84 6.13 -8.73 -2.04
CA GLN A 84 5.26 -8.91 -3.20
C GLN A 84 5.27 -7.70 -4.14
N ALA A 85 5.33 -6.48 -3.59
CA ALA A 85 5.49 -5.26 -4.36
C ALA A 85 6.88 -5.18 -5.00
N TYR A 86 7.93 -5.54 -4.25
CA TYR A 86 9.29 -5.47 -4.78
C TYR A 86 9.52 -6.45 -5.93
N VAL A 87 9.09 -7.69 -5.81
CA VAL A 87 9.22 -8.66 -6.91
C VAL A 87 8.42 -8.22 -8.14
N GLY A 88 7.21 -7.65 -7.95
CA GLY A 88 6.43 -7.08 -9.04
C GLY A 88 7.17 -5.95 -9.77
N TRP A 89 7.81 -5.04 -9.01
CA TRP A 89 8.63 -3.96 -9.58
C TRP A 89 9.83 -4.50 -10.35
N VAL A 90 10.61 -5.42 -9.76
CA VAL A 90 11.82 -5.96 -10.38
C VAL A 90 11.51 -6.67 -11.69
N PHE A 91 10.53 -7.57 -11.71
CA PHE A 91 10.21 -8.32 -12.93
C PHE A 91 9.53 -7.48 -14.00
N ALA A 92 8.65 -6.53 -13.62
CA ALA A 92 8.07 -5.58 -14.57
C ALA A 92 9.14 -4.66 -15.16
N GLY A 93 10.07 -4.18 -14.34
CA GLY A 93 11.19 -3.37 -14.79
C GLY A 93 12.14 -4.14 -15.71
N TRP A 94 12.44 -5.40 -15.38
CA TRP A 94 13.26 -6.27 -16.21
C TRP A 94 12.64 -6.49 -17.59
N PHE A 95 11.35 -6.81 -17.65
CA PHE A 95 10.64 -6.92 -18.93
C PHE A 95 10.69 -5.63 -19.75
N ALA A 96 10.49 -4.48 -19.10
CA ALA A 96 10.54 -3.17 -19.76
C ALA A 96 11.93 -2.85 -20.32
N LEU A 97 13.00 -3.22 -19.60
CA LEU A 97 14.39 -3.01 -20.01
C LEU A 97 14.81 -3.92 -21.16
N LEU A 98 14.29 -5.16 -21.20
CA LEU A 98 14.60 -6.12 -22.27
C LEU A 98 13.87 -5.78 -23.59
N ASN A 99 12.80 -5.00 -23.55
CA ASN A 99 11.95 -4.75 -24.71
C ASN A 99 11.71 -3.24 -24.94
N PRO A 100 12.76 -2.41 -25.07
CA PRO A 100 12.62 -0.96 -25.12
C PRO A 100 11.85 -0.44 -26.35
N ASP A 101 11.86 -1.21 -27.44
CA ASP A 101 11.31 -0.83 -28.75
C ASP A 101 9.82 -1.16 -28.93
N LEU A 102 9.23 -1.89 -28.00
CA LEU A 102 7.82 -2.25 -28.07
C LEU A 102 6.92 -0.99 -27.97
N PRO A 103 5.77 -1.00 -28.68
CA PRO A 103 4.78 0.07 -28.57
C PRO A 103 4.33 0.28 -27.13
N ARG A 104 4.12 1.53 -26.73
CA ARG A 104 3.74 1.93 -25.38
C ARG A 104 2.57 1.12 -24.76
N PRO A 105 1.43 0.88 -25.49
CA PRO A 105 0.33 0.10 -24.90
C PRO A 105 0.73 -1.33 -24.56
N VAL A 106 1.58 -1.95 -25.38
CA VAL A 106 2.04 -3.34 -25.19
C VAL A 106 2.99 -3.40 -23.98
N LEU A 107 3.91 -2.44 -23.85
CA LEU A 107 4.82 -2.36 -22.69
C LEU A 107 4.05 -2.13 -21.39
N ILE A 108 3.10 -1.19 -21.37
CA ILE A 108 2.31 -0.92 -20.18
C ILE A 108 1.48 -2.15 -19.78
N LEU A 109 0.78 -2.79 -20.72
CA LEU A 109 0.01 -4.00 -20.42
C LEU A 109 0.91 -5.16 -19.99
N GLY A 110 2.04 -5.34 -20.67
CA GLY A 110 3.01 -6.39 -20.33
C GLY A 110 3.58 -6.21 -18.92
N THR A 111 4.01 -5.00 -18.56
CA THR A 111 4.52 -4.69 -17.22
C THR A 111 3.45 -4.87 -16.13
N VAL A 112 2.20 -4.49 -16.39
CA VAL A 112 1.06 -4.72 -15.49
C VAL A 112 0.85 -6.22 -15.25
N VAL A 113 0.76 -7.01 -16.33
CA VAL A 113 0.53 -8.47 -16.23
C VAL A 113 1.69 -9.16 -15.51
N ILE A 114 2.93 -8.85 -15.88
CA ILE A 114 4.12 -9.45 -15.25
C ILE A 114 4.20 -9.10 -13.77
N ALA A 115 3.94 -7.84 -13.40
CA ALA A 115 3.91 -7.43 -12.01
C ALA A 115 2.84 -8.19 -11.19
N MET A 116 1.64 -8.34 -11.76
CA MET A 116 0.55 -9.08 -11.12
C MET A 116 0.88 -10.57 -10.98
N VAL A 117 1.47 -11.19 -12.00
CA VAL A 117 1.87 -12.60 -11.96
C VAL A 117 2.99 -12.82 -10.95
N ALA A 118 4.06 -12.02 -10.98
CA ALA A 118 5.17 -12.13 -10.06
C ALA A 118 4.74 -11.94 -8.59
N GLY A 119 3.97 -10.88 -8.32
CA GLY A 119 3.40 -10.64 -6.99
C GLY A 119 2.41 -11.72 -6.57
N GLY A 120 1.57 -12.21 -7.50
CA GLY A 120 0.62 -13.30 -7.25
C GLY A 120 1.31 -14.63 -6.92
N ILE A 121 2.37 -14.99 -7.61
CA ILE A 121 3.20 -16.18 -7.29
C ILE A 121 3.82 -16.03 -5.90
N ALA A 122 4.38 -14.86 -5.59
CA ALA A 122 4.94 -14.58 -4.26
C ALA A 122 3.88 -14.64 -3.15
N GLY A 123 2.64 -14.25 -3.43
CA GLY A 123 1.50 -14.38 -2.52
C GLY A 123 0.96 -15.81 -2.42
N ALA A 124 1.08 -16.61 -3.49
CA ALA A 124 0.64 -18.01 -3.51
C ALA A 124 1.41 -18.87 -2.50
N ILE A 125 2.72 -18.66 -2.35
CA ILE A 125 3.57 -19.45 -1.46
C ILE A 125 3.04 -19.47 -0.02
N PRO A 126 2.88 -18.34 0.68
CA PRO A 126 2.32 -18.34 2.04
C PRO A 126 0.87 -18.83 2.07
N GLY A 127 0.09 -18.58 1.00
CA GLY A 127 -1.27 -19.10 0.88
C GLY A 127 -1.31 -20.63 0.86
N ILE A 128 -0.45 -21.28 0.11
CA ILE A 128 -0.33 -22.75 0.02
C ILE A 128 0.15 -23.33 1.36
N LEU A 129 1.22 -22.75 1.95
CA LEU A 129 1.75 -23.20 3.23
C LEU A 129 0.70 -23.11 4.35
N ARG A 130 -0.09 -22.05 4.36
CA ARG A 130 -1.21 -21.91 5.30
C ARG A 130 -2.30 -22.93 5.06
N ALA A 131 -2.75 -23.08 3.81
CA ALA A 131 -3.88 -23.92 3.45
C ALA A 131 -3.64 -25.42 3.67
N TYR A 132 -2.40 -25.87 3.45
CA TYR A 132 -2.07 -27.31 3.53
C TYR A 132 -1.31 -27.69 4.79
N LEU A 133 -0.45 -26.82 5.31
CA LEU A 133 0.42 -27.12 6.46
C LEU A 133 -0.04 -26.42 7.74
N GLY A 134 -1.05 -25.55 7.68
CA GLY A 134 -1.56 -24.83 8.86
C GLY A 134 -0.55 -23.86 9.48
N THR A 135 0.51 -23.45 8.75
CA THR A 135 1.54 -22.53 9.25
C THR A 135 0.95 -21.17 9.57
N SER A 136 1.64 -20.41 10.46
CA SER A 136 1.27 -19.01 10.71
C SER A 136 1.55 -18.16 9.46
N GLU A 137 0.50 -17.58 8.88
CA GLU A 137 0.61 -16.71 7.70
C GLU A 137 1.48 -15.48 7.98
N VAL A 138 1.42 -14.93 9.20
CA VAL A 138 2.20 -13.74 9.58
C VAL A 138 3.69 -14.06 9.55
N ILE A 139 4.10 -15.18 10.16
CA ILE A 139 5.52 -15.59 10.20
C ILE A 139 6.02 -15.86 8.78
N VAL A 140 5.26 -16.63 8.00
CA VAL A 140 5.66 -16.98 6.63
C VAL A 140 5.77 -15.74 5.75
N THR A 141 4.80 -14.81 5.81
CA THR A 141 4.81 -13.61 4.99
C THR A 141 5.93 -12.64 5.38
N ILE A 142 6.27 -12.53 6.68
CA ILE A 142 7.44 -11.75 7.12
C ILE A 142 8.74 -12.37 6.58
N MET A 143 8.91 -13.69 6.69
CA MET A 143 10.09 -14.37 6.15
C MET A 143 10.19 -14.19 4.63
N MET A 144 9.07 -14.31 3.91
CA MET A 144 9.03 -14.11 2.46
C MET A 144 9.45 -12.71 2.04
N ASN A 145 9.19 -11.66 2.84
CA ASN A 145 9.69 -10.31 2.54
C ASN A 145 11.22 -10.30 2.43
N TYR A 146 11.92 -10.94 3.38
CA TYR A 146 13.39 -10.98 3.37
C TYR A 146 13.93 -11.91 2.27
N ILE A 147 13.29 -13.06 2.06
CA ILE A 147 13.68 -13.97 0.97
C ILE A 147 13.57 -13.25 -0.37
N ILE A 148 12.45 -12.57 -0.62
CA ILE A 148 12.24 -11.83 -1.87
C ILE A 148 13.21 -10.65 -1.97
N LEU A 149 13.43 -9.90 -0.88
CA LEU A 149 14.36 -8.78 -0.85
C LEU A 149 15.76 -9.21 -1.31
N TYR A 150 16.33 -10.24 -0.67
CA TYR A 150 17.67 -10.71 -1.01
C TYR A 150 17.72 -11.39 -2.38
N SER A 151 16.68 -12.16 -2.76
CA SER A 151 16.61 -12.78 -4.08
C SER A 151 16.53 -11.75 -5.20
N CYS A 152 15.70 -10.71 -5.05
CA CYS A 152 15.60 -9.64 -6.04
C CYS A 152 16.91 -8.81 -6.12
N ASN A 153 17.54 -8.53 -4.99
CA ASN A 153 18.83 -7.83 -4.97
C ASN A 153 19.91 -8.66 -5.69
N TYR A 154 19.94 -9.97 -5.47
CA TYR A 154 20.83 -10.89 -6.20
C TYR A 154 20.52 -10.88 -7.71
N ILE A 155 19.25 -10.98 -8.10
CA ILE A 155 18.84 -10.94 -9.51
C ILE A 155 19.30 -9.65 -10.18
N ILE A 156 19.18 -8.51 -9.53
CA ILE A 156 19.60 -7.21 -10.08
C ILE A 156 21.12 -7.16 -10.26
N ARG A 157 21.91 -7.65 -9.29
CA ARG A 157 23.37 -7.56 -9.33
C ARG A 157 24.02 -8.57 -10.26
N ASP A 158 23.54 -9.83 -10.24
CA ASP A 158 24.24 -10.95 -10.79
C ASP A 158 23.56 -11.60 -12.00
N VAL A 159 22.25 -11.33 -12.21
CA VAL A 159 21.47 -11.92 -13.32
C VAL A 159 21.16 -10.91 -14.41
N PHE A 160 20.99 -9.65 -14.08
CA PHE A 160 20.76 -8.62 -15.09
C PHE A 160 22.04 -8.46 -15.96
N SER A 161 21.84 -8.34 -17.27
CA SER A 161 22.96 -8.11 -18.21
C SER A 161 23.63 -6.76 -17.92
N GLU A 162 24.95 -6.67 -18.06
CA GLU A 162 25.73 -5.45 -17.84
C GLU A 162 25.19 -4.24 -18.62
N ASN A 163 24.69 -4.46 -19.85
CA ASN A 163 24.10 -3.44 -20.69
C ASN A 163 22.83 -2.78 -20.10
N LEU A 164 22.17 -3.45 -19.15
CA LEU A 164 20.99 -2.94 -18.46
C LEU A 164 21.36 -2.17 -17.19
N MET A 165 22.61 -2.25 -16.75
CA MET A 165 23.06 -1.66 -15.50
C MET A 165 23.67 -0.28 -15.76
N LYS A 166 23.33 0.68 -14.91
CA LYS A 166 23.95 2.00 -14.85
C LYS A 166 25.16 1.98 -13.92
N ASN A 167 25.04 1.25 -12.83
CA ASN A 167 26.08 1.00 -11.83
C ASN A 167 25.78 -0.34 -11.15
N THR A 168 26.61 -0.77 -10.19
CA THR A 168 26.50 -2.05 -9.48
C THR A 168 25.12 -2.26 -8.82
N ASP A 169 24.42 -1.19 -8.47
CA ASP A 169 23.23 -1.24 -7.60
C ASP A 169 21.93 -0.77 -8.30
N SER A 170 22.02 -0.26 -9.54
CA SER A 170 20.86 0.26 -10.26
C SER A 170 20.96 0.08 -11.76
N THR A 171 19.82 -0.13 -12.40
CA THR A 171 19.69 -0.22 -13.85
C THR A 171 19.70 1.17 -14.52
N ILE A 172 19.86 1.19 -15.83
CA ILE A 172 19.49 2.36 -16.65
C ILE A 172 18.01 2.65 -16.51
N ASN A 173 17.59 3.85 -16.93
CA ASN A 173 16.18 4.19 -16.95
C ASN A 173 15.44 3.37 -18.01
N VAL A 174 14.21 2.99 -17.70
CA VAL A 174 13.32 2.37 -18.69
C VAL A 174 13.00 3.35 -19.82
N SER A 175 12.64 2.80 -20.99
CA SER A 175 12.27 3.64 -22.15
C SER A 175 11.04 4.50 -21.82
N ALA A 176 10.89 5.63 -22.53
CA ALA A 176 9.73 6.51 -22.41
C ALA A 176 8.40 5.75 -22.66
N ASN A 177 8.44 4.72 -23.51
CA ASN A 177 7.28 3.86 -23.78
C ASN A 177 6.88 2.99 -22.59
N ALA A 178 7.83 2.58 -21.74
CA ALA A 178 7.56 1.78 -20.54
C ALA A 178 7.21 2.66 -19.33
N SER A 179 7.51 3.94 -19.38
CA SER A 179 7.20 4.86 -18.29
C SER A 179 5.70 5.09 -18.15
N TYR A 180 5.19 5.00 -16.90
CA TYR A 180 3.81 5.35 -16.58
C TYR A 180 3.58 6.86 -16.48
N GLN A 181 4.64 7.67 -16.55
CA GLN A 181 4.52 9.13 -16.67
C GLN A 181 4.06 9.50 -18.07
N THR A 182 3.22 10.55 -18.15
CA THR A 182 2.72 11.09 -19.41
C THR A 182 2.92 12.59 -19.44
N GLU A 183 3.24 13.13 -20.62
CA GLU A 183 3.50 14.56 -20.78
C GLU A 183 2.31 15.42 -20.39
N TRP A 184 1.07 14.99 -20.74
CA TRP A 184 -0.13 15.74 -20.40
C TRP A 184 -0.38 15.82 -18.88
N LEU A 185 -0.10 14.73 -18.10
CA LEU A 185 -0.19 14.78 -16.64
C LEU A 185 0.88 15.68 -16.03
N ARG A 186 2.09 15.64 -16.57
CA ARG A 186 3.18 16.53 -16.14
C ARG A 186 2.85 18.00 -16.43
N ALA A 187 2.29 18.30 -17.60
CA ALA A 187 1.85 19.65 -17.95
C ALA A 187 0.73 20.13 -17.02
N LEU A 188 -0.27 19.29 -16.75
CA LEU A 188 -1.39 19.60 -15.86
C LEU A 188 -0.96 19.87 -14.41
N THR A 189 0.09 19.19 -13.93
CA THR A 189 0.52 19.20 -12.53
C THR A 189 1.83 19.93 -12.30
N ASN A 190 2.18 20.86 -13.17
CA ASN A 190 3.39 21.67 -13.07
C ASN A 190 4.66 20.82 -12.85
N ASN A 191 4.89 19.83 -13.74
CA ASN A 191 6.03 18.91 -13.72
C ASN A 191 6.11 18.04 -12.44
N SER A 192 4.99 17.61 -11.86
CA SER A 192 4.99 16.55 -10.86
C SER A 192 5.30 15.19 -11.51
N ARG A 193 5.66 14.20 -10.66
CA ARG A 193 5.83 12.80 -11.10
C ARG A 193 4.52 12.01 -11.07
N MET A 194 3.38 12.70 -11.09
CA MET A 194 2.07 12.06 -11.22
C MET A 194 2.05 11.20 -12.48
N ASN A 195 1.48 10.00 -12.39
CA ASN A 195 1.48 9.02 -13.46
C ASN A 195 0.11 8.34 -13.62
N ILE A 196 -0.06 7.61 -14.72
CA ILE A 196 -1.32 6.91 -15.04
C ILE A 196 -1.70 5.84 -14.01
N GLY A 197 -0.80 5.46 -13.10
CA GLY A 197 -1.06 4.49 -12.04
C GLY A 197 -2.24 4.86 -11.16
N ILE A 198 -2.55 6.16 -10.99
CA ILE A 198 -3.72 6.58 -10.20
C ILE A 198 -5.05 6.15 -10.86
N PHE A 199 -5.14 6.17 -12.20
CA PHE A 199 -6.33 5.69 -12.91
C PHE A 199 -6.47 4.19 -12.78
N PHE A 200 -5.37 3.44 -12.88
CA PHE A 200 -5.37 2.00 -12.61
C PHE A 200 -5.78 1.70 -11.16
N ALA A 201 -5.35 2.52 -10.20
CA ALA A 201 -5.75 2.38 -8.80
C ALA A 201 -7.25 2.59 -8.60
N ILE A 202 -7.85 3.58 -9.25
CA ILE A 202 -9.31 3.82 -9.21
C ILE A 202 -10.07 2.64 -9.82
N ILE A 203 -9.61 2.13 -10.97
CA ILE A 203 -10.20 0.95 -11.59
C ILE A 203 -10.09 -0.26 -10.66
N ALA A 204 -8.93 -0.48 -10.04
CA ALA A 204 -8.72 -1.57 -9.10
C ALA A 204 -9.64 -1.48 -7.87
N VAL A 205 -9.90 -0.27 -7.35
CA VAL A 205 -10.88 -0.06 -6.27
C VAL A 205 -12.27 -0.56 -6.67
N ILE A 206 -12.72 -0.21 -7.87
CA ILE A 206 -14.03 -0.62 -8.39
C ILE A 206 -14.07 -2.13 -8.61
N VAL A 207 -13.04 -2.71 -9.21
CA VAL A 207 -12.93 -4.14 -9.49
C VAL A 207 -12.92 -4.94 -8.18
N VAL A 208 -12.12 -4.55 -7.19
CA VAL A 208 -12.06 -5.25 -5.90
C VAL A 208 -13.34 -5.05 -5.10
N TRP A 209 -13.95 -3.88 -5.14
CA TRP A 209 -15.26 -3.66 -4.53
C TRP A 209 -16.32 -4.58 -5.16
N PHE A 210 -16.38 -4.66 -6.49
CA PHE A 210 -17.30 -5.55 -7.20
C PHE A 210 -17.02 -7.01 -6.89
N LEU A 211 -15.75 -7.42 -6.93
CA LEU A 211 -15.31 -8.77 -6.58
C LEU A 211 -15.78 -9.16 -5.19
N LEU A 212 -15.48 -8.34 -4.19
CA LEU A 212 -15.81 -8.67 -2.79
C LEU A 212 -17.30 -8.58 -2.48
N THR A 213 -18.10 -7.77 -3.18
CA THR A 213 -19.51 -7.53 -2.81
C THR A 213 -20.52 -8.19 -3.73
N LYS A 214 -20.17 -8.46 -4.99
CA LYS A 214 -21.12 -8.85 -6.04
C LYS A 214 -20.81 -10.20 -6.70
N THR A 215 -19.71 -10.88 -6.31
CA THR A 215 -19.34 -12.17 -6.90
C THR A 215 -19.43 -13.32 -5.90
N THR A 216 -19.56 -14.55 -6.42
CA THR A 216 -19.52 -15.79 -5.63
C THR A 216 -18.19 -15.95 -4.92
N LEU A 217 -17.06 -15.66 -5.59
CA LEU A 217 -15.74 -15.69 -5.01
C LEU A 217 -15.61 -14.71 -3.81
N GLY A 218 -16.15 -13.51 -3.94
CA GLY A 218 -16.15 -12.54 -2.84
C GLY A 218 -17.03 -12.99 -1.67
N PHE A 219 -18.11 -13.72 -1.94
CA PHE A 219 -18.92 -14.36 -0.89
C PHE A 219 -18.11 -15.46 -0.17
N GLU A 220 -17.43 -16.33 -0.92
CA GLU A 220 -16.59 -17.40 -0.35
C GLU A 220 -15.45 -16.82 0.50
N ILE A 221 -14.74 -15.80 -0.01
CA ILE A 221 -13.67 -15.10 0.73
C ILE A 221 -14.18 -14.62 2.09
N ARG A 222 -15.31 -13.95 2.13
CA ARG A 222 -15.89 -13.44 3.39
C ARG A 222 -16.38 -14.55 4.32
N SER A 223 -16.98 -15.60 3.75
CA SER A 223 -17.49 -16.75 4.52
C SER A 223 -16.35 -17.53 5.17
N VAL A 224 -15.28 -17.82 4.40
CA VAL A 224 -14.06 -18.50 4.90
C VAL A 224 -13.37 -17.64 5.96
N GLY A 225 -13.35 -16.31 5.78
CA GLY A 225 -12.78 -15.38 6.76
C GLY A 225 -13.54 -15.35 8.10
N ILE A 226 -14.85 -15.66 8.12
CA ILE A 226 -15.63 -15.75 9.35
C ILE A 226 -15.43 -17.12 10.02
N ASN A 227 -15.60 -18.21 9.26
CA ASN A 227 -15.44 -19.57 9.76
C ASN A 227 -15.10 -20.55 8.63
N PRO A 228 -13.82 -20.94 8.49
CA PRO A 228 -13.39 -21.87 7.44
C PRO A 228 -14.06 -23.24 7.52
N THR A 229 -14.30 -23.74 8.73
CA THR A 229 -14.92 -25.05 8.94
C THR A 229 -16.39 -25.04 8.50
N ALA A 230 -17.15 -24.05 8.91
CA ALA A 230 -18.56 -23.91 8.50
C ALA A 230 -18.67 -23.71 6.98
N SER A 231 -17.74 -22.98 6.37
CA SER A 231 -17.69 -22.78 4.91
C SER A 231 -17.47 -24.10 4.16
N ASN A 232 -16.59 -24.98 4.68
CA ASN A 232 -16.39 -26.31 4.10
C ASN A 232 -17.67 -27.17 4.17
N TYR A 233 -18.41 -27.15 5.29
CA TYR A 233 -19.70 -27.85 5.39
C TYR A 233 -20.75 -27.29 4.44
N ALA A 234 -20.67 -26.00 4.09
CA ALA A 234 -21.55 -25.38 3.11
C ALA A 234 -21.11 -25.65 1.66
N GLY A 235 -20.10 -26.51 1.41
CA GLY A 235 -19.62 -26.89 0.09
C GLY A 235 -18.59 -25.95 -0.54
N MET A 236 -18.07 -24.95 0.21
CA MET A 236 -17.01 -24.06 -0.25
C MET A 236 -15.64 -24.67 0.04
N SER A 237 -14.69 -24.56 -0.90
CA SER A 237 -13.32 -25.01 -0.67
C SER A 237 -12.51 -23.96 0.09
N ALA A 238 -12.43 -24.05 1.42
CA ALA A 238 -11.69 -23.10 2.24
C ALA A 238 -10.21 -23.04 1.80
N LYS A 239 -9.57 -24.17 1.47
CA LYS A 239 -8.16 -24.20 1.02
C LYS A 239 -7.94 -23.40 -0.26
N GLN A 240 -8.79 -23.60 -1.26
CA GLN A 240 -8.68 -22.90 -2.54
C GLN A 240 -8.95 -21.39 -2.36
N THR A 241 -9.96 -21.04 -1.58
CA THR A 241 -10.30 -19.64 -1.28
C THR A 241 -9.18 -18.92 -0.56
N ILE A 242 -8.50 -19.58 0.40
CA ILE A 242 -7.31 -19.07 1.08
C ILE A 242 -6.20 -18.76 0.06
N ILE A 243 -5.82 -19.74 -0.74
CA ILE A 243 -4.74 -19.58 -1.74
C ILE A 243 -5.09 -18.46 -2.71
N LEU A 244 -6.31 -18.45 -3.24
CA LEU A 244 -6.74 -17.48 -4.24
C LEU A 244 -6.78 -16.05 -3.68
N SER A 245 -7.22 -15.89 -2.42
CA SER A 245 -7.21 -14.57 -1.76
C SER A 245 -5.78 -14.04 -1.59
N MET A 246 -4.81 -14.92 -1.27
CA MET A 246 -3.40 -14.55 -1.15
C MET A 246 -2.76 -14.26 -2.52
N VAL A 247 -3.12 -15.00 -3.57
CA VAL A 247 -2.70 -14.71 -4.96
C VAL A 247 -3.21 -13.33 -5.40
N ILE A 248 -4.50 -13.03 -5.19
CA ILE A 248 -5.07 -11.73 -5.53
C ILE A 248 -4.39 -10.60 -4.73
N SER A 249 -4.17 -10.83 -3.43
CA SER A 249 -3.45 -9.90 -2.56
C SER A 249 -2.05 -9.59 -3.09
N GLY A 250 -1.29 -10.62 -3.43
CA GLY A 250 0.05 -10.49 -3.98
C GLY A 250 0.08 -9.84 -5.37
N ALA A 251 -0.87 -10.19 -6.22
CA ALA A 251 -0.99 -9.58 -7.56
C ALA A 251 -1.24 -8.07 -7.48
N LEU A 252 -2.13 -7.64 -6.59
CA LEU A 252 -2.38 -6.22 -6.33
C LEU A 252 -1.13 -5.53 -5.76
N ALA A 253 -0.45 -6.15 -4.80
CA ALA A 253 0.79 -5.59 -4.24
C ALA A 253 1.89 -5.47 -5.31
N GLY A 254 2.08 -6.50 -6.13
CA GLY A 254 3.04 -6.48 -7.24
C GLY A 254 2.79 -5.35 -8.22
N LEU A 255 1.52 -5.12 -8.57
CA LEU A 255 1.14 -3.99 -9.43
C LEU A 255 1.42 -2.64 -8.75
N GLY A 256 1.17 -2.51 -7.44
CA GLY A 256 1.55 -1.33 -6.66
C GLY A 256 3.06 -1.05 -6.73
N GLY A 257 3.88 -2.11 -6.64
CA GLY A 257 5.33 -2.03 -6.80
C GLY A 257 5.76 -1.56 -8.20
N ALA A 258 5.16 -2.12 -9.25
CA ALA A 258 5.44 -1.69 -10.63
C ALA A 258 5.07 -0.22 -10.86
N ILE A 259 3.94 0.24 -10.32
CA ILE A 259 3.53 1.65 -10.41
C ILE A 259 4.52 2.57 -9.69
N GLN A 260 5.03 2.16 -8.54
CA GLN A 260 6.07 2.91 -7.86
C GLN A 260 7.38 2.92 -8.65
N GLY A 261 7.80 1.76 -9.14
CA GLY A 261 9.04 1.59 -9.89
C GLY A 261 9.04 2.32 -11.24
N LEU A 262 8.12 1.96 -12.12
CA LEU A 262 8.07 2.49 -13.49
C LEU A 262 7.38 3.86 -13.58
N GLY A 263 6.54 4.20 -12.60
CA GLY A 263 5.86 5.49 -12.55
C GLY A 263 6.66 6.58 -11.82
N THR A 264 7.38 6.23 -10.75
CA THR A 264 8.08 7.23 -9.91
C THR A 264 9.58 7.23 -10.14
N PHE A 265 10.24 6.05 -10.07
CA PHE A 265 11.69 5.92 -10.14
C PHE A 265 12.22 5.75 -11.56
N GLN A 266 11.44 5.13 -12.45
CA GLN A 266 11.76 4.83 -13.85
C GLN A 266 12.98 3.93 -14.06
N ASN A 267 13.41 3.24 -13.04
CA ASN A 267 14.50 2.26 -13.07
C ASN A 267 14.24 1.16 -12.02
N VAL A 268 15.14 0.18 -11.97
CA VAL A 268 15.17 -0.84 -10.91
C VAL A 268 16.47 -0.68 -10.14
N TYR A 269 16.42 -0.77 -8.83
CA TYR A 269 17.61 -0.70 -7.98
C TYR A 269 17.44 -1.57 -6.74
N ILE A 270 18.57 -1.96 -6.17
CA ILE A 270 18.61 -2.76 -4.95
C ILE A 270 18.01 -1.99 -3.78
N GLN A 271 17.37 -2.71 -2.89
CA GLN A 271 16.79 -2.16 -1.68
C GLN A 271 17.62 -2.59 -0.47
N SER A 272 17.91 -1.65 0.45
CA SER A 272 18.55 -1.94 1.73
C SER A 272 17.59 -2.55 2.75
N GLY A 273 16.28 -2.38 2.55
CA GLY A 273 15.22 -2.88 3.41
C GLY A 273 13.91 -3.07 2.67
N ASN A 274 12.89 -3.51 3.39
CA ASN A 274 11.57 -3.72 2.82
C ASN A 274 10.94 -2.40 2.36
N LEU A 275 10.16 -2.44 1.26
CA LEU A 275 9.45 -1.28 0.75
C LEU A 275 8.39 -0.78 1.75
N ASP A 276 8.43 0.50 2.08
CA ASP A 276 7.48 1.13 3.02
C ASP A 276 6.03 1.07 2.53
N ILE A 277 5.81 1.01 1.20
CA ILE A 277 4.46 0.96 0.63
C ILE A 277 3.66 -0.27 1.08
N GLY A 278 4.32 -1.38 1.43
CA GLY A 278 3.64 -2.56 1.95
C GLY A 278 3.05 -2.31 3.33
N PHE A 279 3.84 -1.81 4.27
CA PHE A 279 3.41 -1.50 5.64
C PHE A 279 2.44 -0.31 5.69
N ASN A 280 2.74 0.75 4.93
CA ASN A 280 1.84 1.91 4.84
C ASN A 280 0.50 1.51 4.20
N GLY A 281 0.51 0.63 3.19
CA GLY A 281 -0.70 0.09 2.59
C GLY A 281 -1.56 -0.72 3.56
N MET A 282 -0.94 -1.54 4.44
CA MET A 282 -1.68 -2.20 5.53
C MET A 282 -2.37 -1.18 6.44
N SER A 283 -1.64 -0.14 6.85
CA SER A 283 -2.17 0.93 7.70
C SER A 283 -3.33 1.67 7.02
N VAL A 284 -3.22 1.96 5.72
CA VAL A 284 -4.29 2.52 4.89
C VAL A 284 -5.53 1.62 4.86
N ALA A 285 -5.35 0.31 4.67
CA ALA A 285 -6.47 -0.64 4.67
C ALA A 285 -7.15 -0.74 6.04
N LEU A 286 -6.37 -0.78 7.11
CA LEU A 286 -6.89 -0.80 8.49
C LEU A 286 -7.65 0.49 8.82
N LEU A 287 -7.15 1.66 8.42
CA LEU A 287 -7.85 2.93 8.55
C LEU A 287 -9.18 2.89 7.83
N ALA A 288 -9.21 2.38 6.59
CA ALA A 288 -10.42 2.21 5.79
C ALA A 288 -11.33 1.07 6.28
N SER A 289 -11.00 0.37 7.38
CA SER A 289 -11.72 -0.83 7.87
C SER A 289 -11.84 -1.93 6.82
N ASN A 290 -10.80 -2.10 6.01
CA ASN A 290 -10.75 -3.03 4.87
C ASN A 290 -11.90 -2.81 3.86
N SER A 291 -12.39 -1.57 3.75
CA SER A 291 -13.42 -1.19 2.77
C SER A 291 -12.75 -0.70 1.50
N PRO A 292 -12.95 -1.35 0.33
CA PRO A 292 -12.31 -0.92 -0.91
C PRO A 292 -12.64 0.54 -1.28
N LEU A 293 -13.89 0.98 -1.07
CA LEU A 293 -14.30 2.36 -1.34
C LEU A 293 -13.75 3.38 -0.33
N GLY A 294 -13.38 2.93 0.87
CA GLY A 294 -12.75 3.79 1.90
C GLY A 294 -11.24 3.96 1.69
N ILE A 295 -10.58 3.01 1.02
CA ILE A 295 -9.13 2.99 0.82
C ILE A 295 -8.61 4.26 0.13
N PRO A 296 -9.22 4.81 -0.94
CA PRO A 296 -8.73 6.03 -1.57
C PRO A 296 -8.66 7.23 -0.61
N PHE A 297 -9.63 7.39 0.29
CA PHE A 297 -9.64 8.47 1.27
C PHE A 297 -8.54 8.29 2.33
N ALA A 298 -8.33 7.06 2.78
CA ALA A 298 -7.23 6.75 3.69
C ALA A 298 -5.86 6.94 3.01
N ALA A 299 -5.72 6.51 1.75
CA ALA A 299 -4.51 6.69 0.96
C ALA A 299 -4.21 8.19 0.70
N PHE A 300 -5.25 9.01 0.54
CA PHE A 300 -5.09 10.47 0.42
C PHE A 300 -4.45 11.07 1.67
N LEU A 301 -4.90 10.67 2.86
CA LEU A 301 -4.30 11.12 4.12
C LEU A 301 -2.82 10.73 4.21
N PHE A 302 -2.48 9.47 3.90
CA PHE A 302 -1.09 9.00 3.92
C PHE A 302 -0.23 9.69 2.85
N GLY A 303 -0.78 9.91 1.66
CA GLY A 303 -0.12 10.67 0.59
C GLY A 303 0.15 12.11 1.01
N THR A 304 -0.82 12.75 1.69
CA THR A 304 -0.66 14.11 2.24
C THR A 304 0.46 14.16 3.27
N LEU A 305 0.51 13.21 4.21
CA LEU A 305 1.59 13.13 5.19
C LEU A 305 2.95 12.88 4.53
N SER A 306 3.02 11.95 3.57
CA SER A 306 4.26 11.62 2.86
C SER A 306 4.84 12.81 2.09
N VAL A 307 4.00 13.64 1.49
CA VAL A 307 4.42 14.81 0.70
C VAL A 307 4.60 16.04 1.57
N GLY A 308 3.78 16.18 2.62
CA GLY A 308 3.78 17.34 3.49
C GLY A 308 4.86 17.29 4.56
N ALA A 309 5.12 16.11 5.15
CA ALA A 309 6.04 15.95 6.28
C ALA A 309 7.44 16.54 6.02
N PRO A 310 8.08 16.34 4.85
CA PRO A 310 9.37 16.99 4.56
C PRO A 310 9.33 18.52 4.62
N GLY A 311 8.15 19.14 4.48
CA GLY A 311 7.98 20.59 4.62
C GLY A 311 8.28 21.10 6.04
N MET A 312 8.09 20.27 7.05
CA MET A 312 8.34 20.62 8.45
C MET A 312 9.82 20.97 8.74
N VAL A 313 10.74 20.59 7.87
CA VAL A 313 12.14 21.01 7.93
C VAL A 313 12.26 22.54 7.88
N ARG A 314 11.35 23.26 7.22
CA ARG A 314 11.32 24.72 7.19
C ARG A 314 10.99 25.31 8.57
N ALA A 315 10.22 24.59 9.38
CA ALA A 315 10.00 24.92 10.79
C ALA A 315 11.14 24.45 11.69
N GLN A 316 12.32 24.17 11.12
CA GLN A 316 13.54 23.71 11.80
C GLN A 316 13.38 22.40 12.57
N ILE A 317 12.37 21.59 12.23
CA ILE A 317 12.13 20.28 12.83
C ILE A 317 13.04 19.25 12.14
N PRO A 318 13.88 18.51 12.89
CA PRO A 318 14.78 17.51 12.33
C PRO A 318 14.01 16.37 11.65
N PRO A 319 14.54 15.78 10.55
CA PRO A 319 13.89 14.67 9.84
C PRO A 319 13.55 13.47 10.73
N GLU A 320 14.38 13.19 11.73
CA GLU A 320 14.16 12.10 12.69
C GLU A 320 12.89 12.34 13.50
N LEU A 321 12.66 13.56 13.95
CA LEU A 321 11.47 13.93 14.70
C LEU A 321 10.23 13.92 13.81
N ILE A 322 10.35 14.35 12.54
CA ILE A 322 9.28 14.28 11.55
C ILE A 322 8.83 12.83 11.35
N ASN A 323 9.78 11.90 11.26
CA ASN A 323 9.48 10.47 11.16
C ASN A 323 8.73 9.96 12.40
N VAL A 324 9.13 10.38 13.61
CA VAL A 324 8.45 10.02 14.87
C VAL A 324 7.02 10.57 14.90
N VAL A 325 6.82 11.83 14.51
CA VAL A 325 5.50 12.45 14.42
C VAL A 325 4.61 11.70 13.43
N THR A 326 5.12 11.42 12.23
CA THR A 326 4.40 10.68 11.19
C THR A 326 4.06 9.26 11.66
N ALA A 327 5.02 8.55 12.26
CA ALA A 327 4.80 7.23 12.82
C ALA A 327 3.74 7.23 13.95
N SER A 328 3.72 8.29 14.77
CA SER A 328 2.70 8.45 15.81
C SER A 328 1.30 8.58 15.24
N ILE A 329 1.14 9.35 14.17
CA ILE A 329 -0.14 9.49 13.45
C ILE A 329 -0.59 8.12 12.91
N ILE A 330 0.32 7.40 12.27
CA ILE A 330 0.06 6.06 11.72
C ILE A 330 -0.31 5.07 12.83
N PHE A 331 0.39 5.12 13.98
CA PHE A 331 0.13 4.26 15.12
C PHE A 331 -1.30 4.42 15.64
N PHE A 332 -1.75 5.64 15.91
CA PHE A 332 -3.11 5.89 16.38
C PHE A 332 -4.17 5.45 15.39
N ILE A 333 -3.89 5.57 14.10
CA ILE A 333 -4.75 5.06 13.03
C ILE A 333 -4.88 3.54 13.11
N GLY A 334 -3.77 2.82 13.36
CA GLY A 334 -3.75 1.37 13.51
C GLY A 334 -4.51 0.89 14.77
N VAL A 335 -4.46 1.67 15.84
CA VAL A 335 -5.02 1.33 17.15
C VAL A 335 -6.46 1.84 17.35
N LYS A 336 -7.17 2.17 16.28
CA LYS A 336 -8.57 2.65 16.32
C LYS A 336 -9.52 1.75 17.16
N TYR A 337 -9.20 0.46 17.31
CA TYR A 337 -9.99 -0.48 18.14
C TYR A 337 -10.05 -0.05 19.61
N ILE A 338 -9.02 0.60 20.13
CA ILE A 338 -9.06 1.16 21.50
C ILE A 338 -10.18 2.21 21.62
N PHE A 339 -10.35 3.06 20.60
CA PHE A 339 -11.42 4.05 20.58
C PHE A 339 -12.81 3.41 20.50
N GLU A 340 -12.94 2.27 19.81
CA GLU A 340 -14.19 1.49 19.79
C GLU A 340 -14.52 0.95 21.17
N LEU A 341 -13.54 0.43 21.91
CA LEU A 341 -13.74 -0.06 23.28
C LEU A 341 -14.18 1.08 24.21
N PHE A 342 -13.55 2.25 24.15
CA PHE A 342 -13.94 3.41 24.97
C PHE A 342 -15.35 3.93 24.65
N LEU A 343 -15.73 3.97 23.38
CA LEU A 343 -17.08 4.40 22.98
C LEU A 343 -18.15 3.39 23.35
N ASN A 344 -17.85 2.09 23.31
CA ASN A 344 -18.79 1.05 23.67
C ASN A 344 -18.93 0.88 25.20
N SER A 345 -17.85 1.07 25.97
CA SER A 345 -17.92 1.03 27.45
C SER A 345 -18.81 2.16 28.02
N LYS A 346 -18.77 3.36 27.42
CA LYS A 346 -19.69 4.45 27.80
C LYS A 346 -21.17 4.17 27.48
N LYS A 347 -21.48 3.29 26.54
CA LYS A 347 -22.86 2.87 26.23
C LYS A 347 -23.39 1.84 27.24
N VAL A 348 -22.55 0.92 27.69
CA VAL A 348 -22.92 -0.05 28.73
C VAL A 348 -23.19 0.68 30.05
N ALA A 349 -22.39 1.68 30.41
CA ALA A 349 -22.59 2.49 31.61
C ALA A 349 -23.84 3.41 31.56
N LYS A 350 -24.30 3.82 30.36
CA LYS A 350 -25.54 4.60 30.17
C LYS A 350 -26.82 3.76 30.04
N GLY A 351 -26.70 2.47 29.71
CA GLY A 351 -27.84 1.54 29.63
C GLY A 351 -28.15 0.82 30.95
N ALA A 352 -27.32 1.05 31.98
CA ALA A 352 -27.48 0.51 33.31
C ALA A 352 -28.02 1.53 34.34
N LYS A 353 -28.61 2.65 33.86
CA LYS A 353 -29.34 3.60 34.68
C LYS A 353 -30.81 3.65 34.15
#